data_064696b35cc78c24f91c6f4413d9854a
#
_entry.id   064696b35cc78c24f91c6f4413d9854a
#
_cell.length_a   1.000
_cell.length_b   1.000
_cell.length_c   1.000
_cell.angle_alpha   90.00
_cell.angle_beta   90.00
_cell.angle_gamma   90.00
#
_symmetry.space_group_name_H-M   'P 1'
#
loop_
_entity.id
_entity.type
_entity.pdbx_description
1 polymer ?
#
loop_
_entity_poly.entity_id
_entity_poly.type
_entity_poly.pdbx_seq_one_letter_code
_entity_poly.pdbx_strand_id
1 'polypeptide(L)'
;MKFRSGYFQLFINIFTNVIAFGTSLCVSFVLTPYLISNLGKDVYSFFPLANNFVNYMSIVIIALNSMAARFISIEIFKSNNVKAQEYISSIFISNVFLSVFLLFPAVLIVCSLETLLNIPNSSIPDVKLLFALIFLSMIVNTLSSVFGVSVFAKNRLDLKAYKEIIQGLLKGLLLLVLFLIYPPSIIYLGIVAVGLSFTNFGIDFIFTRKLFPTYVISFSYFRYNLVKEVLISGMWNSINSLGSILLLGMSLFLANILIGPDASGEL
;
A
#
# COMPACT_ATOMS: atom_id res chain seq x y z
N MET A 1 -0.35 -22.58 20.58
CA MET A 1 -1.55 -22.23 19.78
C MET A 1 -2.02 -23.51 19.09
N LYS A 2 -3.22 -24.08 19.42
CA LYS A 2 -3.72 -25.33 18.82
C LYS A 2 -3.89 -25.13 17.30
N PHE A 3 -3.31 -26.02 16.49
CA PHE A 3 -3.58 -26.10 15.07
C PHE A 3 -5.09 -26.42 14.88
N ARG A 4 -5.86 -25.45 14.44
CA ARG A 4 -7.23 -25.69 13.95
C ARG A 4 -7.14 -26.57 12.71
N SER A 5 -8.12 -27.45 12.48
CA SER A 5 -8.15 -28.27 11.26
C SER A 5 -8.01 -27.34 10.04
N GLY A 6 -7.26 -27.73 9.01
CA GLY A 6 -6.95 -26.86 7.86
C GLY A 6 -8.20 -26.30 7.18
N TYR A 7 -9.29 -27.08 7.13
CA TYR A 7 -10.60 -26.66 6.58
C TYR A 7 -11.26 -25.56 7.40
N PHE A 8 -11.17 -25.62 8.74
CA PHE A 8 -11.74 -24.61 9.60
C PHE A 8 -10.99 -23.28 9.50
N GLN A 9 -9.67 -23.33 9.39
CA GLN A 9 -8.86 -22.12 9.16
C GLN A 9 -9.15 -21.51 7.77
N LEU A 10 -9.35 -22.34 6.74
CA LEU A 10 -9.72 -21.86 5.42
C LEU A 10 -11.08 -21.13 5.45
N PHE A 11 -12.09 -21.72 6.12
CA PHE A 11 -13.39 -21.08 6.29
C PHE A 11 -13.29 -19.71 7.00
N ILE A 12 -12.52 -19.63 8.09
CA ILE A 12 -12.28 -18.36 8.80
C ILE A 12 -11.61 -17.36 7.88
N ASN A 13 -10.57 -17.76 7.13
CA ASN A 13 -9.87 -16.87 6.21
C ASN A 13 -10.83 -16.30 5.15
N ILE A 14 -11.68 -17.13 4.54
CA ILE A 14 -12.66 -16.68 3.55
C ILE A 14 -13.66 -15.72 4.19
N PHE A 15 -14.27 -16.12 5.29
CA PHE A 15 -15.33 -15.35 5.96
C PHE A 15 -14.82 -13.97 6.42
N THR A 16 -13.63 -13.92 7.04
CA THR A 16 -13.04 -12.66 7.49
C THR A 16 -12.64 -11.76 6.33
N ASN A 17 -12.18 -12.31 5.19
CA ASN A 17 -11.89 -11.51 4.00
C ASN A 17 -13.17 -10.93 3.37
N VAL A 18 -14.27 -11.68 3.34
CA VAL A 18 -15.57 -11.16 2.87
C VAL A 18 -16.05 -10.00 3.76
N ILE A 19 -15.91 -10.12 5.10
CA ILE A 19 -16.24 -9.02 6.02
C ILE A 19 -15.32 -7.82 5.79
N ALA A 20 -14.01 -8.03 5.62
CA ALA A 20 -13.08 -6.95 5.34
C ALA A 20 -13.42 -6.19 4.06
N PHE A 21 -13.75 -6.92 3.00
CA PHE A 21 -14.20 -6.34 1.74
C PHE A 21 -15.51 -5.55 1.90
N GLY A 22 -16.51 -6.13 2.57
CA GLY A 22 -17.78 -5.44 2.87
C GLY A 22 -17.57 -4.17 3.70
N THR A 23 -16.72 -4.22 4.74
CA THR A 23 -16.37 -3.05 5.54
C THR A 23 -15.71 -1.96 4.70
N SER A 24 -14.77 -2.34 3.83
CA SER A 24 -14.11 -1.40 2.93
C SER A 24 -15.10 -0.72 1.99
N LEU A 25 -16.04 -1.46 1.41
CA LEU A 25 -17.10 -0.90 0.58
C LEU A 25 -17.99 0.06 1.37
N CYS A 26 -18.47 -0.34 2.54
CA CYS A 26 -19.32 0.52 3.37
C CYS A 26 -18.62 1.84 3.74
N VAL A 27 -17.35 1.76 4.17
CA VAL A 27 -16.56 2.95 4.48
C VAL A 27 -16.40 3.85 3.25
N SER A 28 -16.10 3.29 2.09
CA SER A 28 -15.93 4.05 0.85
C SER A 28 -17.23 4.70 0.40
N PHE A 29 -18.36 3.99 0.45
CA PHE A 29 -19.67 4.54 0.07
C PHE A 29 -20.12 5.70 0.95
N VAL A 30 -19.79 5.68 2.24
CA VAL A 30 -20.14 6.77 3.16
C VAL A 30 -19.11 7.91 3.06
N LEU A 31 -17.83 7.56 3.02
CA LEU A 31 -16.76 8.54 3.12
C LEU A 31 -16.58 9.36 1.84
N THR A 32 -16.67 8.73 0.66
CA THR A 32 -16.44 9.44 -0.62
C THR A 32 -17.44 10.59 -0.84
N PRO A 33 -18.77 10.42 -0.74
CA PRO A 33 -19.70 11.53 -0.88
C PRO A 33 -19.49 12.61 0.20
N TYR A 34 -19.16 12.22 1.43
CA TYR A 34 -18.88 13.15 2.52
C TYR A 34 -17.64 14.02 2.21
N LEU A 35 -16.57 13.43 1.69
CA LEU A 35 -15.37 14.16 1.31
C LEU A 35 -15.63 15.11 0.13
N ILE A 36 -16.34 14.64 -0.88
CA ILE A 36 -16.70 15.45 -2.04
C ILE A 36 -17.59 16.65 -1.65
N SER A 37 -18.54 16.45 -0.73
CA SER A 37 -19.41 17.53 -0.26
C SER A 37 -18.66 18.62 0.51
N ASN A 38 -17.55 18.27 1.19
CA ASN A 38 -16.77 19.20 1.98
C ASN A 38 -15.60 19.85 1.22
N LEU A 39 -14.97 19.12 0.29
CA LEU A 39 -13.80 19.59 -0.47
C LEU A 39 -14.15 20.15 -1.85
N GLY A 40 -15.29 19.74 -2.41
CA GLY A 40 -15.60 19.92 -3.82
C GLY A 40 -14.99 18.81 -4.69
N LYS A 41 -15.61 18.56 -5.86
CA LYS A 41 -15.19 17.52 -6.80
C LYS A 41 -13.76 17.75 -7.30
N ASP A 42 -13.45 18.98 -7.67
CA ASP A 42 -12.18 19.40 -8.26
C ASP A 42 -11.01 19.08 -7.33
N VAL A 43 -11.10 19.54 -6.07
CA VAL A 43 -10.04 19.34 -5.08
C VAL A 43 -9.94 17.87 -4.69
N TYR A 44 -11.09 17.19 -4.49
CA TYR A 44 -11.08 15.76 -4.14
C TYR A 44 -10.41 14.89 -5.21
N SER A 45 -10.54 15.25 -6.50
CA SER A 45 -9.98 14.48 -7.62
C SER A 45 -8.46 14.28 -7.55
N PHE A 46 -7.74 15.17 -6.87
CA PHE A 46 -6.29 15.01 -6.70
C PHE A 46 -5.90 13.84 -5.79
N PHE A 47 -6.80 13.37 -4.91
CA PHE A 47 -6.53 12.21 -4.07
C PHE A 47 -6.46 10.89 -4.86
N PRO A 48 -7.46 10.50 -5.69
CA PRO A 48 -7.32 9.34 -6.57
C PRO A 48 -6.19 9.51 -7.60
N LEU A 49 -5.92 10.72 -8.11
CA LEU A 49 -4.78 10.99 -8.99
C LEU A 49 -3.45 10.68 -8.29
N ALA A 50 -3.24 11.14 -7.04
CA ALA A 50 -2.04 10.83 -6.27
C ALA A 50 -1.86 9.30 -6.09
N ASN A 51 -2.94 8.58 -5.80
CA ASN A 51 -2.90 7.12 -5.70
C ASN A 51 -2.58 6.44 -7.04
N ASN A 52 -3.03 6.98 -8.18
CA ASN A 52 -2.66 6.45 -9.49
C ASN A 52 -1.16 6.61 -9.78
N PHE A 53 -0.53 7.74 -9.40
CA PHE A 53 0.92 7.87 -9.48
C PHE A 53 1.65 6.84 -8.61
N VAL A 54 1.15 6.57 -7.40
CA VAL A 54 1.66 5.48 -6.55
C VAL A 54 1.51 4.12 -7.25
N ASN A 55 0.37 3.86 -7.90
CA ASN A 55 0.15 2.62 -8.64
C ASN A 55 1.15 2.45 -9.79
N TYR A 56 1.48 3.52 -10.55
CA TYR A 56 2.51 3.46 -11.57
C TYR A 56 3.89 3.13 -10.99
N MET A 57 4.27 3.76 -9.88
CA MET A 57 5.53 3.47 -9.20
C MET A 57 5.55 2.07 -8.59
N SER A 58 4.40 1.54 -8.18
CA SER A 58 4.28 0.21 -7.55
C SER A 58 4.60 -0.95 -8.49
N ILE A 59 4.65 -0.73 -9.81
CA ILE A 59 5.03 -1.77 -10.79
C ILE A 59 6.40 -2.37 -10.45
N VAL A 60 7.35 -1.52 -10.06
CA VAL A 60 8.69 -1.98 -9.65
C VAL A 60 8.65 -2.68 -8.29
N ILE A 61 7.81 -2.20 -7.37
CA ILE A 61 7.60 -2.81 -6.05
C ILE A 61 6.99 -4.21 -6.21
N ILE A 62 6.04 -4.39 -7.13
CA ILE A 62 5.40 -5.68 -7.43
C ILE A 62 6.42 -6.70 -7.93
N ALA A 63 7.38 -6.31 -8.77
CA ALA A 63 8.43 -7.19 -9.25
C ALA A 63 9.21 -7.87 -8.12
N LEU A 64 9.51 -7.12 -7.07
CA LEU A 64 10.26 -7.64 -5.94
C LEU A 64 9.37 -8.38 -4.91
N ASN A 65 8.17 -7.86 -4.63
CA ASN A 65 7.39 -8.33 -3.48
C ASN A 65 6.32 -9.37 -3.81
N SER A 66 5.85 -9.47 -5.05
CA SER A 66 4.78 -10.39 -5.44
C SER A 66 5.13 -11.87 -5.22
N MET A 67 6.39 -12.24 -5.38
CA MET A 67 6.87 -13.62 -5.19
C MET A 67 7.56 -13.85 -3.85
N ALA A 68 7.85 -12.81 -3.09
CA ALA A 68 8.53 -12.88 -1.79
C ALA A 68 7.84 -13.86 -0.83
N ALA A 69 6.54 -13.72 -0.65
CA ALA A 69 5.75 -14.56 0.24
C ALA A 69 5.83 -16.05 -0.14
N ARG A 70 5.83 -16.35 -1.44
CA ARG A 70 5.92 -17.73 -1.94
C ARG A 70 7.30 -18.35 -1.62
N PHE A 71 8.40 -17.67 -1.98
CA PHE A 71 9.75 -18.20 -1.75
C PHE A 71 10.04 -18.38 -0.27
N ILE A 72 9.72 -17.40 0.56
CA ILE A 72 9.89 -17.48 2.01
C ILE A 72 9.06 -18.65 2.60
N SER A 73 7.80 -18.79 2.19
CA SER A 73 6.93 -19.84 2.69
C SER A 73 7.42 -21.23 2.32
N ILE A 74 7.94 -21.42 1.10
CA ILE A 74 8.50 -22.70 0.65
C ILE A 74 9.66 -23.14 1.56
N GLU A 75 10.59 -22.23 1.87
CA GLU A 75 11.74 -22.58 2.72
C GLU A 75 11.33 -22.82 4.19
N ILE A 76 10.30 -22.09 4.67
CA ILE A 76 9.71 -22.36 6.00
C ILE A 76 9.09 -23.76 6.05
N PHE A 77 8.32 -24.16 5.02
CA PHE A 77 7.72 -25.51 4.95
C PHE A 77 8.77 -26.62 4.85
N LYS A 78 9.91 -26.35 4.19
CA LYS A 78 11.06 -27.27 4.14
C LYS A 78 11.87 -27.29 5.45
N SER A 79 11.46 -26.53 6.46
CA SER A 79 12.21 -26.35 7.72
C SER A 79 13.63 -25.80 7.53
N ASN A 80 13.89 -25.13 6.40
CA ASN A 80 15.16 -24.48 6.11
C ASN A 80 15.15 -23.04 6.63
N ASN A 81 15.29 -22.91 7.95
CA ASN A 81 15.21 -21.62 8.63
C ASN A 81 16.31 -20.63 8.18
N VAL A 82 17.50 -21.13 7.85
CA VAL A 82 18.61 -20.29 7.40
C VAL A 82 18.29 -19.63 6.08
N LYS A 83 17.82 -20.41 5.09
CA LYS A 83 17.48 -19.87 3.77
C LYS A 83 16.23 -18.98 3.81
N ALA A 84 15.24 -19.30 4.64
CA ALA A 84 14.10 -18.43 4.90
C ALA A 84 14.55 -17.07 5.46
N GLN A 85 15.48 -17.07 6.40
CA GLN A 85 16.10 -15.88 6.98
C GLN A 85 16.88 -15.07 5.92
N GLU A 86 17.61 -15.72 5.03
CA GLU A 86 18.33 -15.08 3.92
C GLU A 86 17.35 -14.40 2.96
N TYR A 87 16.23 -15.04 2.60
CA TYR A 87 15.19 -14.41 1.78
C TYR A 87 14.58 -13.18 2.46
N ILE A 88 14.16 -13.30 3.73
CA ILE A 88 13.55 -12.19 4.49
C ILE A 88 14.51 -10.99 4.55
N SER A 89 15.78 -11.22 4.92
CA SER A 89 16.77 -10.17 5.02
C SER A 89 17.09 -9.54 3.66
N SER A 90 17.25 -10.38 2.61
CA SER A 90 17.55 -9.92 1.27
C SER A 90 16.44 -9.06 0.68
N ILE A 91 15.18 -9.48 0.84
CA ILE A 91 14.02 -8.73 0.34
C ILE A 91 13.83 -7.43 1.13
N PHE A 92 13.99 -7.44 2.45
CA PHE A 92 13.89 -6.23 3.26
C PHE A 92 14.94 -5.18 2.85
N ILE A 93 16.21 -5.61 2.75
CA ILE A 93 17.29 -4.72 2.35
C ILE A 93 17.07 -4.18 0.94
N SER A 94 16.60 -5.04 0.01
CA SER A 94 16.23 -4.59 -1.34
C SER A 94 15.08 -3.61 -1.35
N ASN A 95 14.08 -3.77 -0.46
CA ASN A 95 13.00 -2.78 -0.31
C ASN A 95 13.49 -1.44 0.25
N VAL A 96 14.50 -1.44 1.12
CA VAL A 96 15.15 -0.19 1.57
C VAL A 96 15.81 0.52 0.39
N PHE A 97 16.62 -0.19 -0.41
CA PHE A 97 17.24 0.39 -1.61
C PHE A 97 16.19 0.86 -2.62
N LEU A 98 15.15 0.06 -2.85
CA LEU A 98 14.05 0.42 -3.74
C LEU A 98 13.30 1.66 -3.25
N SER A 99 13.07 1.78 -1.94
CA SER A 99 12.42 2.95 -1.33
C SER A 99 13.25 4.23 -1.55
N VAL A 100 14.58 4.15 -1.36
CA VAL A 100 15.49 5.27 -1.64
C VAL A 100 15.49 5.61 -3.14
N PHE A 101 15.51 4.62 -4.01
CA PHE A 101 15.44 4.83 -5.46
C PHE A 101 14.11 5.51 -5.87
N LEU A 102 12.98 5.09 -5.30
CA LEU A 102 11.66 5.66 -5.60
C LEU A 102 11.45 7.05 -5.02
N LEU A 103 12.24 7.47 -4.02
CA LEU A 103 12.21 8.87 -3.55
C LEU A 103 12.58 9.86 -4.66
N PHE A 104 13.51 9.51 -5.55
CA PHE A 104 13.93 10.41 -6.62
C PHE A 104 12.78 10.76 -7.57
N PRO A 105 12.08 9.81 -8.23
CA PRO A 105 10.93 10.16 -9.06
C PRO A 105 9.77 10.77 -8.25
N ALA A 106 9.56 10.37 -6.99
CA ALA A 106 8.53 10.97 -6.15
C ALA A 106 8.76 12.47 -5.93
N VAL A 107 10.00 12.87 -5.61
CA VAL A 107 10.36 14.30 -5.46
C VAL A 107 10.22 15.04 -6.79
N LEU A 108 10.70 14.46 -7.90
CA LEU A 108 10.55 15.08 -9.22
C LEU A 108 9.08 15.33 -9.57
N ILE A 109 8.20 14.35 -9.34
CA ILE A 109 6.75 14.48 -9.58
C ILE A 109 6.19 15.63 -8.72
N VAL A 110 6.47 15.65 -7.41
CA VAL A 110 5.97 16.70 -6.51
C VAL A 110 6.45 18.10 -6.94
N CYS A 111 7.70 18.23 -7.37
CA CYS A 111 8.23 19.51 -7.84
C CYS A 111 7.59 19.95 -9.16
N SER A 112 7.25 18.99 -10.04
CA SER A 112 6.73 19.26 -11.38
C SER A 112 5.20 19.19 -11.47
N LEU A 113 4.47 19.07 -10.35
CA LEU A 113 3.01 18.89 -10.37
C LEU A 113 2.25 19.98 -11.13
N GLU A 114 2.71 21.23 -11.03
CA GLU A 114 2.09 22.38 -11.71
C GLU A 114 2.17 22.29 -13.24
N THR A 115 3.18 21.58 -13.75
CA THR A 115 3.34 21.37 -15.20
C THR A 115 2.70 20.08 -15.68
N LEU A 116 2.49 19.12 -14.77
CA LEU A 116 1.93 17.80 -15.09
C LEU A 116 0.41 17.77 -14.99
N LEU A 117 -0.18 18.58 -14.10
CA LEU A 117 -1.59 18.58 -13.81
C LEU A 117 -2.17 19.99 -13.85
N ASN A 118 -3.42 20.11 -14.26
CA ASN A 118 -4.17 21.34 -14.17
C ASN A 118 -4.65 21.54 -12.73
N ILE A 119 -3.87 22.29 -11.93
CA ILE A 119 -4.16 22.57 -10.52
C ILE A 119 -4.58 24.04 -10.37
N PRO A 120 -5.72 24.36 -9.74
CA PRO A 120 -6.08 25.73 -9.40
C PRO A 120 -4.98 26.37 -8.53
N ASN A 121 -4.59 27.60 -8.85
CA ASN A 121 -3.47 28.29 -8.17
C ASN A 121 -3.59 28.35 -6.64
N SER A 122 -4.82 28.45 -6.12
CA SER A 122 -5.10 28.44 -4.68
C SER A 122 -4.83 27.11 -4.00
N SER A 123 -4.86 25.98 -4.73
CA SER A 123 -4.75 24.63 -4.18
C SER A 123 -3.37 23.99 -4.40
N ILE A 124 -2.47 24.65 -5.11
CA ILE A 124 -1.12 24.12 -5.43
C ILE A 124 -0.37 23.62 -4.19
N PRO A 125 -0.21 24.41 -3.11
CA PRO A 125 0.55 23.96 -1.94
C PRO A 125 -0.07 22.73 -1.28
N ASP A 126 -1.40 22.70 -1.15
CA ASP A 126 -2.13 21.61 -0.51
C ASP A 126 -2.02 20.32 -1.32
N VAL A 127 -2.13 20.40 -2.65
CA VAL A 127 -2.00 19.25 -3.56
C VAL A 127 -0.55 18.73 -3.55
N LYS A 128 0.46 19.60 -3.58
CA LYS A 128 1.87 19.17 -3.45
C LYS A 128 2.11 18.42 -2.14
N LEU A 129 1.58 18.95 -1.04
CA LEU A 129 1.74 18.30 0.26
C LEU A 129 0.99 16.97 0.32
N LEU A 130 -0.22 16.90 -0.26
CA LEU A 130 -0.96 15.63 -0.40
C LEU A 130 -0.12 14.57 -1.12
N PHE A 131 0.43 14.90 -2.31
CA PHE A 131 1.24 13.97 -3.09
C PHE A 131 2.49 13.52 -2.32
N ALA A 132 3.18 14.44 -1.65
CA ALA A 132 4.34 14.11 -0.82
C ALA A 132 3.98 13.12 0.30
N LEU A 133 2.86 13.34 0.99
CA LEU A 133 2.38 12.45 2.05
C LEU A 133 1.94 11.08 1.49
N ILE A 134 1.27 11.04 0.35
CA ILE A 134 0.87 9.77 -0.30
C ILE A 134 2.10 8.98 -0.75
N PHE A 135 3.13 9.62 -1.33
CA PHE A 135 4.38 8.95 -1.66
C PHE A 135 5.13 8.47 -0.41
N LEU A 136 5.12 9.25 0.68
CA LEU A 136 5.69 8.82 1.95
C LEU A 136 4.97 7.57 2.48
N SER A 137 3.64 7.54 2.42
CA SER A 137 2.86 6.35 2.81
C SER A 137 3.20 5.12 1.97
N MET A 138 3.41 5.28 0.65
CA MET A 138 3.88 4.22 -0.25
C MET A 138 5.23 3.64 0.20
N ILE A 139 6.19 4.51 0.53
CA ILE A 139 7.52 4.10 1.00
C ILE A 139 7.42 3.28 2.28
N VAL A 140 6.67 3.76 3.27
CA VAL A 140 6.45 3.04 4.54
C VAL A 140 5.79 1.68 4.29
N ASN A 141 4.77 1.62 3.41
CA ASN A 141 4.12 0.36 3.05
C ASN A 141 5.06 -0.60 2.30
N THR A 142 5.97 -0.10 1.47
CA THR A 142 7.00 -0.91 0.79
C THR A 142 7.92 -1.59 1.81
N LEU A 143 8.37 -0.85 2.83
CA LEU A 143 9.18 -1.41 3.91
C LEU A 143 8.41 -2.42 4.77
N SER A 144 7.11 -2.18 4.98
CA SER A 144 6.22 -3.07 5.74
C SER A 144 5.94 -4.40 5.03
N SER A 145 5.99 -4.44 3.71
CA SER A 145 5.52 -5.58 2.89
C SER A 145 6.15 -6.92 3.27
N VAL A 146 7.43 -6.95 3.63
CA VAL A 146 8.15 -8.16 4.04
C VAL A 146 7.59 -8.75 5.33
N PHE A 147 7.17 -7.89 6.26
CA PHE A 147 6.59 -8.36 7.54
C PHE A 147 5.22 -9.01 7.34
N GLY A 148 4.44 -8.58 6.35
CA GLY A 148 3.17 -9.20 5.98
C GLY A 148 3.28 -10.66 5.51
N VAL A 149 4.47 -11.09 5.05
CA VAL A 149 4.74 -12.46 4.62
C VAL A 149 4.51 -13.48 5.74
N SER A 150 4.76 -13.12 6.98
CA SER A 150 4.60 -13.99 8.15
C SER A 150 3.17 -14.55 8.30
N VAL A 151 2.20 -13.70 8.05
CA VAL A 151 0.77 -14.03 8.13
C VAL A 151 0.39 -15.01 7.01
N PHE A 152 0.92 -14.78 5.80
CA PHE A 152 0.71 -15.65 4.65
C PHE A 152 1.35 -17.03 4.89
N ALA A 153 2.61 -17.09 5.31
CA ALA A 153 3.37 -18.33 5.53
C ALA A 153 2.75 -19.24 6.62
N LYS A 154 2.05 -18.65 7.59
CA LYS A 154 1.32 -19.40 8.62
C LYS A 154 -0.16 -19.63 8.29
N ASN A 155 -0.60 -19.32 7.06
CA ASN A 155 -2.00 -19.41 6.62
C ASN A 155 -2.97 -18.68 7.58
N ARG A 156 -2.54 -17.53 8.14
CA ARG A 156 -3.31 -16.70 9.07
C ARG A 156 -3.84 -15.45 8.37
N LEU A 157 -4.48 -15.65 7.20
CA LEU A 157 -5.07 -14.54 6.43
C LEU A 157 -6.20 -13.83 7.17
N ASP A 158 -6.79 -14.49 8.18
CA ASP A 158 -7.70 -13.88 9.14
C ASP A 158 -7.09 -12.65 9.83
N LEU A 159 -5.81 -12.72 10.23
CA LEU A 159 -5.12 -11.58 10.85
C LEU A 159 -4.95 -10.39 9.89
N LYS A 160 -4.70 -10.69 8.61
CA LYS A 160 -4.66 -9.67 7.56
C LYS A 160 -6.03 -9.00 7.41
N ALA A 161 -7.10 -9.79 7.31
CA ALA A 161 -8.46 -9.28 7.20
C ALA A 161 -8.87 -8.43 8.41
N TYR A 162 -8.60 -8.87 9.64
CA TYR A 162 -8.83 -8.06 10.84
C TYR A 162 -8.10 -6.73 10.81
N LYS A 163 -6.84 -6.73 10.36
CA LYS A 163 -6.05 -5.51 10.19
C LYS A 163 -6.74 -4.56 9.19
N GLU A 164 -7.17 -5.07 8.04
CA GLU A 164 -7.85 -4.28 7.00
C GLU A 164 -9.16 -3.67 7.51
N ILE A 165 -9.97 -4.42 8.27
CA ILE A 165 -11.18 -3.92 8.90
C ILE A 165 -10.87 -2.75 9.85
N ILE A 166 -9.92 -2.97 10.78
CA ILE A 166 -9.54 -1.95 11.75
C ILE A 166 -9.02 -0.69 11.05
N GLN A 167 -8.18 -0.85 10.04
CA GLN A 167 -7.63 0.28 9.30
C GLN A 167 -8.69 1.02 8.48
N GLY A 168 -9.64 0.31 7.87
CA GLY A 168 -10.75 0.92 7.16
C GLY A 168 -11.63 1.77 8.08
N LEU A 169 -12.01 1.22 9.24
CA LEU A 169 -12.79 1.94 10.24
C LEU A 169 -12.01 3.12 10.83
N LEU A 170 -10.73 2.92 11.15
CA LEU A 170 -9.87 3.98 11.68
C LEU A 170 -9.68 5.12 10.68
N LYS A 171 -9.50 4.80 9.38
CA LYS A 171 -9.46 5.79 8.30
C LYS A 171 -10.72 6.66 8.29
N GLY A 172 -11.90 6.02 8.28
CA GLY A 172 -13.17 6.72 8.30
C GLY A 172 -13.33 7.62 9.52
N LEU A 173 -13.06 7.07 10.70
CA LEU A 173 -13.17 7.80 11.96
C LEU A 173 -12.20 8.99 12.03
N LEU A 174 -10.93 8.80 11.69
CA LEU A 174 -9.94 9.88 11.71
C LEU A 174 -10.28 11.01 10.75
N LEU A 175 -10.73 10.67 9.53
CA LEU A 175 -11.15 11.69 8.57
C LEU A 175 -12.39 12.43 9.06
N LEU A 176 -13.41 11.74 9.56
CA LEU A 176 -14.59 12.39 10.13
C LEU A 176 -14.21 13.34 11.27
N VAL A 177 -13.38 12.90 12.22
CA VAL A 177 -12.93 13.72 13.35
C VAL A 177 -12.17 14.97 12.87
N LEU A 178 -11.24 14.81 11.92
CA LEU A 178 -10.47 15.94 11.40
C LEU A 178 -11.37 16.96 10.70
N PHE A 179 -12.33 16.52 9.89
CA PHE A 179 -13.25 17.41 9.17
C PHE A 179 -14.31 18.06 10.08
N LEU A 180 -14.59 17.48 11.26
CA LEU A 180 -15.49 18.08 12.25
C LEU A 180 -14.78 19.14 13.11
N ILE A 181 -13.48 18.98 13.39
CA ILE A 181 -12.74 19.86 14.30
C ILE A 181 -12.06 21.00 13.53
N TYR A 182 -11.60 20.74 12.32
CA TYR A 182 -10.80 21.70 11.52
C TYR A 182 -11.48 22.04 10.21
N PRO A 183 -11.15 23.20 9.58
CA PRO A 183 -11.61 23.53 8.24
C PRO A 183 -11.25 22.44 7.23
N PRO A 184 -12.17 22.08 6.30
CA PRO A 184 -11.94 21.03 5.33
C PRO A 184 -10.65 21.27 4.52
N SER A 185 -9.74 20.28 4.50
CA SER A 185 -8.50 20.31 3.72
C SER A 185 -8.17 18.93 3.17
N ILE A 186 -7.72 18.88 1.92
CA ILE A 186 -7.30 17.65 1.25
C ILE A 186 -6.05 17.04 1.91
N ILE A 187 -5.26 17.83 2.62
CA ILE A 187 -4.05 17.40 3.31
C ILE A 187 -4.35 16.30 4.34
N TYR A 188 -5.55 16.32 4.95
CA TYR A 188 -5.92 15.32 5.97
C TYR A 188 -5.98 13.89 5.39
N LEU A 189 -6.32 13.73 4.10
CA LEU A 189 -6.25 12.43 3.45
C LEU A 189 -4.82 11.90 3.39
N GLY A 190 -3.85 12.77 3.13
CA GLY A 190 -2.44 12.43 3.16
C GLY A 190 -1.93 12.11 4.57
N ILE A 191 -2.25 12.95 5.57
CA ILE A 191 -1.85 12.73 6.97
C ILE A 191 -2.39 11.39 7.48
N VAL A 192 -3.67 11.11 7.23
CA VAL A 192 -4.29 9.84 7.64
C VAL A 192 -3.66 8.66 6.90
N ALA A 193 -3.34 8.79 5.60
CA ALA A 193 -2.66 7.73 4.85
C ALA A 193 -1.28 7.40 5.45
N VAL A 194 -0.49 8.41 5.81
CA VAL A 194 0.80 8.22 6.48
C VAL A 194 0.63 7.60 7.85
N GLY A 195 -0.28 8.11 8.68
CA GLY A 195 -0.57 7.53 10.00
C GLY A 195 -0.97 6.05 9.92
N LEU A 196 -1.85 5.70 8.97
CA LEU A 196 -2.26 4.32 8.73
C LEU A 196 -1.10 3.45 8.21
N SER A 197 -0.20 3.98 7.40
CA SER A 197 0.96 3.21 6.92
C SER A 197 1.93 2.88 8.06
N PHE A 198 2.15 3.77 9.01
CA PHE A 198 2.94 3.49 10.20
C PHE A 198 2.25 2.48 11.14
N THR A 199 0.95 2.59 11.35
CA THR A 199 0.19 1.59 12.12
C THR A 199 0.23 0.22 11.44
N ASN A 200 0.12 0.18 10.09
CA ASN A 200 0.28 -1.03 9.29
C ASN A 200 1.66 -1.68 9.52
N PHE A 201 2.72 -0.88 9.42
CA PHE A 201 4.09 -1.33 9.69
C PHE A 201 4.23 -1.92 11.09
N GLY A 202 3.74 -1.23 12.11
CA GLY A 202 3.79 -1.70 13.50
C GLY A 202 3.04 -3.02 13.72
N ILE A 203 1.83 -3.14 13.18
CA ILE A 203 1.03 -4.36 13.29
C ILE A 203 1.71 -5.54 12.58
N ASP A 204 2.19 -5.36 11.35
CA ASP A 204 2.87 -6.40 10.59
C ASP A 204 4.18 -6.84 11.27
N PHE A 205 4.93 -5.88 11.83
CA PHE A 205 6.13 -6.18 12.63
C PHE A 205 5.80 -7.01 13.88
N ILE A 206 4.75 -6.63 14.62
CA ILE A 206 4.29 -7.38 15.81
C ILE A 206 3.84 -8.80 15.41
N PHE A 207 3.09 -8.94 14.32
CA PHE A 207 2.68 -10.27 13.85
C PHE A 207 3.87 -11.11 13.46
N THR A 208 4.86 -10.54 12.77
CA THR A 208 6.09 -11.25 12.42
C THR A 208 6.85 -11.72 13.65
N ARG A 209 7.03 -10.86 14.65
CA ARG A 209 7.70 -11.22 15.90
C ARG A 209 6.96 -12.32 16.69
N LYS A 210 5.63 -12.33 16.66
CA LYS A 210 4.82 -13.37 17.32
C LYS A 210 4.81 -14.70 16.57
N LEU A 211 4.78 -14.67 15.24
CA LEU A 211 4.70 -15.89 14.40
C LEU A 211 6.08 -16.52 14.13
N PHE A 212 7.11 -15.70 14.11
CA PHE A 212 8.50 -16.08 13.81
C PHE A 212 9.50 -15.34 14.73
N PRO A 213 9.56 -15.68 16.02
CA PRO A 213 10.37 -14.96 17.00
C PRO A 213 11.90 -15.06 16.74
N THR A 214 12.34 -16.09 16.02
CA THR A 214 13.75 -16.36 15.74
C THR A 214 14.31 -15.62 14.54
N TYR A 215 13.47 -15.02 13.70
CA TYR A 215 13.94 -14.33 12.49
C TYR A 215 14.43 -12.92 12.80
N VAL A 216 15.66 -12.65 12.37
CA VAL A 216 16.34 -11.36 12.54
C VAL A 216 16.77 -10.82 11.17
N ILE A 217 16.47 -9.56 10.89
CA ILE A 217 16.95 -8.91 9.68
C ILE A 217 18.38 -8.45 9.90
N SER A 218 19.31 -8.92 9.06
CA SER A 218 20.72 -8.56 9.13
C SER A 218 21.35 -8.52 7.73
N PHE A 219 22.29 -7.60 7.53
CA PHE A 219 23.08 -7.53 6.30
C PHE A 219 23.92 -8.79 6.05
N SER A 220 24.31 -9.54 7.10
CA SER A 220 25.06 -10.78 6.97
C SER A 220 24.30 -11.88 6.20
N TYR A 221 22.98 -11.83 6.22
CA TYR A 221 22.08 -12.75 5.50
C TYR A 221 21.69 -12.24 4.10
N PHE A 222 22.18 -11.09 3.66
CA PHE A 222 21.89 -10.58 2.33
C PHE A 222 22.54 -11.45 1.25
N ARG A 223 21.73 -11.90 0.28
CA ARG A 223 22.18 -12.70 -0.87
C ARG A 223 21.59 -12.15 -2.16
N TYR A 224 22.42 -11.52 -2.98
CA TYR A 224 22.00 -10.96 -4.26
C TYR A 224 21.32 -11.98 -5.18
N ASN A 225 21.80 -13.23 -5.21
CA ASN A 225 21.23 -14.29 -6.05
C ASN A 225 19.77 -14.58 -5.70
N LEU A 226 19.39 -14.53 -4.42
CA LEU A 226 18.00 -14.72 -3.98
C LEU A 226 17.12 -13.54 -4.41
N VAL A 227 17.64 -12.32 -4.35
CA VAL A 227 16.94 -11.13 -4.87
C VAL A 227 16.67 -11.26 -6.36
N LYS A 228 17.70 -11.66 -7.14
CA LYS A 228 17.58 -11.87 -8.58
C LYS A 228 16.54 -12.93 -8.92
N GLU A 229 16.53 -14.05 -8.19
CA GLU A 229 15.54 -15.14 -8.36
C GLU A 229 14.10 -14.65 -8.13
N VAL A 230 13.88 -13.89 -7.05
CA VAL A 230 12.56 -13.31 -6.73
C VAL A 230 12.15 -12.28 -7.76
N LEU A 231 13.05 -11.38 -8.17
CA LEU A 231 12.79 -10.36 -9.20
C LEU A 231 12.39 -10.97 -10.54
N ILE A 232 13.17 -11.93 -11.06
CA ILE A 232 12.87 -12.58 -12.35
C ILE A 232 11.50 -13.26 -12.29
N SER A 233 11.20 -13.95 -11.19
CA SER A 233 9.90 -14.61 -11.01
C SER A 233 8.74 -13.62 -10.86
N GLY A 234 8.99 -12.46 -10.25
CA GLY A 234 7.99 -11.42 -10.01
C GLY A 234 7.75 -10.49 -11.20
N MET A 235 8.67 -10.42 -12.18
CA MET A 235 8.54 -9.57 -13.37
C MET A 235 7.25 -9.86 -14.16
N TRP A 236 6.87 -11.13 -14.28
CA TRP A 236 5.62 -11.49 -14.96
C TRP A 236 4.38 -10.91 -14.28
N ASN A 237 4.37 -10.86 -12.95
CA ASN A 237 3.31 -10.22 -12.19
C ASN A 237 3.29 -8.70 -12.40
N SER A 238 4.47 -8.07 -12.52
CA SER A 238 4.57 -6.64 -12.83
C SER A 238 4.04 -6.32 -14.23
N ILE A 239 4.39 -7.12 -15.23
CA ILE A 239 3.89 -6.94 -16.61
C ILE A 239 2.36 -7.08 -16.65
N ASN A 240 1.81 -8.07 -15.96
CA ASN A 240 0.36 -8.26 -15.86
C ASN A 240 -0.31 -7.08 -15.13
N SER A 241 0.27 -6.60 -14.03
CA SER A 241 -0.22 -5.46 -13.27
C SER A 241 -0.13 -4.15 -14.05
N LEU A 242 0.90 -3.99 -14.89
CA LEU A 242 1.08 -2.81 -15.73
C LEU A 242 -0.14 -2.58 -16.65
N GLY A 243 -0.63 -3.64 -17.30
CA GLY A 243 -1.83 -3.55 -18.13
C GLY A 243 -3.05 -3.05 -17.35
N SER A 244 -3.30 -3.61 -16.17
CA SER A 244 -4.43 -3.19 -15.32
C SER A 244 -4.28 -1.78 -14.79
N ILE A 245 -3.08 -1.39 -14.37
CA ILE A 245 -2.78 -0.05 -13.84
C ILE A 245 -2.94 1.01 -14.94
N LEU A 246 -2.48 0.74 -16.15
CA LEU A 246 -2.64 1.67 -17.27
C LEU A 246 -4.12 1.81 -17.66
N LEU A 247 -4.85 0.71 -17.76
CA LEU A 247 -6.28 0.76 -18.13
C LEU A 247 -7.11 1.57 -17.14
N LEU A 248 -6.86 1.42 -15.84
CA LEU A 248 -7.67 2.09 -14.80
C LEU A 248 -7.16 3.50 -14.46
N GLY A 249 -5.85 3.70 -14.48
CA GLY A 249 -5.23 4.94 -14.01
C GLY A 249 -5.10 6.01 -15.09
N MET A 250 -4.92 5.64 -16.37
CA MET A 250 -4.74 6.63 -17.43
C MET A 250 -6.00 7.45 -17.72
N SER A 251 -7.19 6.89 -17.53
CA SER A 251 -8.45 7.63 -17.76
C SER A 251 -8.56 8.87 -16.87
N LEU A 252 -8.28 8.76 -15.59
CA LEU A 252 -8.27 9.89 -14.64
C LEU A 252 -7.19 10.93 -14.99
N PHE A 253 -6.00 10.46 -15.35
CA PHE A 253 -4.89 11.34 -15.72
C PHE A 253 -5.21 12.13 -17.01
N LEU A 254 -5.70 11.45 -18.05
CA LEU A 254 -6.09 12.09 -19.29
C LEU A 254 -7.27 13.05 -19.12
N ALA A 255 -8.28 12.69 -18.32
CA ALA A 255 -9.40 13.58 -18.03
C ALA A 255 -8.94 14.88 -17.36
N ASN A 256 -8.01 14.81 -16.39
CA ASN A 256 -7.44 16.01 -15.75
C ASN A 256 -6.69 16.91 -16.75
N ILE A 257 -5.85 16.32 -17.62
CA ILE A 257 -5.02 17.11 -18.56
C ILE A 257 -5.84 17.70 -19.70
N LEU A 258 -6.75 16.89 -20.31
CA LEU A 258 -7.45 17.27 -21.54
C LEU A 258 -8.71 18.08 -21.28
N ILE A 259 -9.39 17.85 -20.16
CA ILE A 259 -10.71 18.45 -19.87
C ILE A 259 -10.62 19.35 -18.64
N GLY A 260 -9.87 18.92 -17.59
CA GLY A 260 -9.70 19.67 -16.36
C GLY A 260 -10.01 18.85 -15.10
N PRO A 261 -9.84 19.46 -13.90
CA PRO A 261 -10.02 18.78 -12.62
C PRO A 261 -11.49 18.34 -12.38
N ASP A 262 -12.48 19.10 -12.88
CA ASP A 262 -13.91 18.77 -12.77
C ASP A 262 -14.20 17.38 -13.36
N ALA A 263 -13.74 17.13 -14.59
CA ALA A 263 -13.96 15.87 -15.30
C ALA A 263 -13.29 14.68 -14.59
N SER A 264 -12.11 14.91 -13.99
CA SER A 264 -11.44 13.87 -13.18
C SER A 264 -12.15 13.59 -11.85
N GLY A 265 -12.95 14.53 -11.36
CA GLY A 265 -13.78 14.37 -10.17
C GLY A 265 -15.10 13.63 -10.40
N GLU A 266 -15.51 13.46 -11.65
CA GLU A 266 -16.73 12.71 -12.04
C GLU A 266 -16.45 11.22 -12.33
N LEU A 267 -15.20 10.85 -12.65
CA LEU A 267 -14.73 9.48 -12.86
C LEU A 267 -14.35 8.78 -11.54
#